data_7dd45cfcc16ab7bd61b873651fe32350
#
_entry.id   7dd45cfcc16ab7bd61b873651fe32350
#
_cell.length_a   1.000
_cell.length_b   1.000
_cell.length_c   1.000
_cell.angle_alpha   90.00
_cell.angle_beta   90.00
_cell.angle_gamma   90.00
#
_symmetry.space_group_name_H-M   'P 1'
#
loop_
_entity.id
_entity.type
_entity.pdbx_description
1 polymer ?
#
loop_
_entity_poly.entity_id
_entity_poly.type
_entity_poly.pdbx_seq_one_letter_code
_entity_poly.pdbx_strand_id
1 'polypeptide(L)'
;KKVRPGGIVVAPWPLEPPALLDHSPAPPPPPRYTRGLPPLPEVPVRARALKLPARPECVRFGRNRLRFFLDAGFSADLPLRSLEAKGDYASAYVASRNATESPRFSYSGGLRLSLLTPWGLALRTGLNYSQINEKFDFTNRTEETVTITTIYDAEGNIIGTDTMRSGGGQRVIAHNRLRMLDIPLLLGYEKRLGRWNLGANAGAYLNLLFSADGEFLSPEMEPVPFSSGQPETWPAFRNRIGLGWYGSFQLGYLLTPSLQLLLEPHVKYFPRPATIDQYQAEQRMASIGLFLGLRQEF
;
A
#
# COMPACT_ATOMS: atom_id res chain seq x y z
N LYS A 1 -41.90 -1.73 -20.44
CA LYS A 1 -42.17 -1.30 -19.06
C LYS A 1 -40.92 -0.57 -18.55
N LYS A 2 -41.03 0.77 -18.49
CA LYS A 2 -39.99 1.67 -17.93
C LYS A 2 -40.12 1.66 -16.41
N VAL A 3 -39.04 1.30 -15.71
CA VAL A 3 -38.90 1.46 -14.26
C VAL A 3 -38.35 2.87 -14.02
N ARG A 4 -39.04 3.68 -13.23
CA ARG A 4 -38.60 5.01 -12.75
C ARG A 4 -37.74 4.82 -11.50
N PRO A 5 -36.64 5.60 -11.32
CA PRO A 5 -35.91 5.61 -10.07
C PRO A 5 -36.70 6.41 -9.02
N GLY A 6 -36.84 5.82 -7.81
CA GLY A 6 -37.46 6.45 -6.66
C GLY A 6 -36.59 7.57 -6.09
N GLY A 7 -37.16 8.78 -6.02
CA GLY A 7 -36.56 9.90 -5.33
C GLY A 7 -36.67 9.75 -3.83
N ILE A 8 -35.57 9.96 -3.13
CA ILE A 8 -35.52 10.08 -1.67
C ILE A 8 -36.11 11.45 -1.30
N VAL A 9 -37.29 11.43 -0.65
CA VAL A 9 -37.88 12.61 -0.05
C VAL A 9 -37.24 12.80 1.33
N VAL A 10 -36.39 13.84 1.44
CA VAL A 10 -35.87 14.30 2.74
C VAL A 10 -36.93 15.20 3.35
N ALA A 11 -37.51 14.77 4.46
CA ALA A 11 -38.41 15.58 5.25
C ALA A 11 -37.64 16.70 5.95
N PRO A 12 -38.13 17.95 5.96
CA PRO A 12 -37.49 19.01 6.71
C PRO A 12 -37.76 18.85 8.20
N TRP A 13 -36.69 18.96 8.99
CA TRP A 13 -36.78 19.03 10.44
C TRP A 13 -37.48 20.32 10.86
N PRO A 14 -38.43 20.29 11.82
CA PRO A 14 -39.01 21.51 12.36
C PRO A 14 -37.95 22.25 13.17
N LEU A 15 -37.71 23.51 12.78
CA LEU A 15 -36.97 24.47 13.59
C LEU A 15 -37.88 24.89 14.77
N GLU A 16 -37.58 24.44 15.98
CA GLU A 16 -38.15 25.02 17.17
C GLU A 16 -37.67 26.48 17.34
N PRO A 17 -38.56 27.42 17.62
CA PRO A 17 -38.17 28.79 17.89
C PRO A 17 -37.41 28.89 19.23
N PRO A 18 -36.40 29.75 19.34
CA PRO A 18 -35.65 29.92 20.59
C PRO A 18 -36.57 30.40 21.70
N ALA A 19 -36.50 29.71 22.85
CA ALA A 19 -37.19 30.06 24.07
C ALA A 19 -36.90 31.52 24.47
N LEU A 20 -37.94 32.29 24.65
CA LEU A 20 -37.90 33.64 25.20
C LEU A 20 -37.19 33.61 26.58
N LEU A 21 -36.06 34.30 26.66
CA LEU A 21 -35.36 34.56 27.92
C LEU A 21 -36.30 35.31 28.87
N ASP A 22 -36.70 34.65 29.90
CA ASP A 22 -37.46 35.20 31.04
C ASP A 22 -36.60 36.28 31.71
N HIS A 23 -37.02 37.53 31.59
CA HIS A 23 -36.38 38.67 32.26
C HIS A 23 -36.87 38.71 33.69
N SER A 24 -36.31 37.87 34.53
CA SER A 24 -36.47 38.03 35.99
C SER A 24 -35.71 39.28 36.45
N PRO A 25 -36.34 40.21 37.15
CA PRO A 25 -35.67 41.44 37.61
C PRO A 25 -34.53 41.08 38.58
N ALA A 26 -33.39 41.72 38.33
CA ALA A 26 -32.19 41.52 39.12
C ALA A 26 -32.46 41.88 40.61
N PRO A 27 -31.94 41.09 41.57
CA PRO A 27 -32.09 41.40 43.00
C PRO A 27 -31.41 42.74 43.34
N PRO A 28 -31.96 43.49 44.26
CA PRO A 28 -31.40 44.78 44.66
C PRO A 28 -30.00 44.62 45.23
N PRO A 29 -29.10 45.60 44.96
CA PRO A 29 -27.74 45.54 45.48
C PRO A 29 -27.69 45.51 46.99
N PRO A 30 -26.76 44.76 47.61
CA PRO A 30 -26.66 44.73 49.08
C PRO A 30 -26.28 46.11 49.65
N PRO A 31 -26.75 46.46 50.84
CA PRO A 31 -26.47 47.77 51.46
C PRO A 31 -24.97 47.95 51.65
N ARG A 32 -24.45 49.07 51.17
CA ARG A 32 -23.03 49.46 51.39
C ARG A 32 -22.87 49.87 52.85
N TYR A 33 -22.34 48.99 53.68
CA TYR A 33 -21.83 49.33 55.00
C TYR A 33 -20.51 50.11 54.83
N THR A 34 -20.59 51.45 54.83
CA THR A 34 -19.43 52.31 55.00
C THR A 34 -19.04 52.34 56.45
N ARG A 35 -18.52 51.25 56.99
CA ARG A 35 -17.82 51.34 58.29
C ARG A 35 -16.41 51.85 57.97
N GLY A 36 -16.14 53.09 58.31
CA GLY A 36 -14.80 53.64 58.25
C GLY A 36 -13.88 52.80 59.14
N LEU A 37 -13.05 52.01 58.42
CA LEU A 37 -11.88 51.34 59.00
C LEU A 37 -10.89 52.44 59.43
N PRO A 38 -10.35 52.39 60.62
CA PRO A 38 -9.27 53.31 61.01
C PRO A 38 -8.07 53.10 60.03
N PRO A 39 -7.35 54.19 59.69
CA PRO A 39 -6.19 54.09 58.80
C PRO A 39 -5.17 53.13 59.42
N LEU A 40 -4.81 52.10 58.67
CA LEU A 40 -3.73 51.16 59.01
C LEU A 40 -2.45 51.96 59.12
N PRO A 41 -1.59 51.72 60.11
CA PRO A 41 -0.30 52.38 60.21
C PRO A 41 0.54 51.99 58.98
N GLU A 42 1.04 52.99 58.27
CA GLU A 42 1.99 52.77 57.14
C GLU A 42 3.26 52.14 57.70
N VAL A 43 3.32 50.83 57.59
CA VAL A 43 4.59 50.10 57.80
C VAL A 43 5.44 50.32 56.54
N PRO A 44 6.62 50.93 56.59
CA PRO A 44 7.46 51.10 55.43
C PRO A 44 7.93 49.73 54.98
N VAL A 45 7.23 49.18 54.02
CA VAL A 45 7.67 47.95 53.34
C VAL A 45 8.88 48.32 52.50
N ARG A 46 10.07 48.18 53.07
CA ARG A 46 11.29 48.12 52.26
C ARG A 46 11.18 46.89 51.37
N ALA A 47 10.66 47.10 50.16
CA ALA A 47 10.69 46.09 49.11
C ALA A 47 12.17 45.73 48.90
N ARG A 48 12.65 44.73 49.63
CA ARG A 48 13.86 44.02 49.25
C ARG A 48 13.50 43.35 47.94
N ALA A 49 14.03 43.90 46.82
CA ALA A 49 13.92 43.24 45.53
C ALA A 49 14.46 41.81 45.72
N LEU A 50 13.56 40.83 45.83
CA LEU A 50 13.92 39.43 45.73
C LEU A 50 14.57 39.27 44.34
N LYS A 51 15.91 39.25 44.33
CA LYS A 51 16.65 38.79 43.15
C LYS A 51 16.23 37.33 42.96
N LEU A 52 15.16 37.10 42.20
CA LEU A 52 14.85 35.77 41.70
C LEU A 52 16.12 35.23 41.04
N PRO A 53 16.61 34.05 41.44
CA PRO A 53 17.75 33.45 40.75
C PRO A 53 17.41 33.45 39.28
N ALA A 54 18.38 33.91 38.46
CA ALA A 54 18.23 33.88 37.01
C ALA A 54 17.70 32.51 36.64
N ARG A 55 16.55 32.45 35.94
CA ARG A 55 16.02 31.19 35.45
C ARG A 55 17.22 30.41 34.89
N PRO A 56 17.48 29.17 35.35
CA PRO A 56 18.51 28.38 34.74
C PRO A 56 18.17 28.33 33.25
N GLU A 57 19.02 28.93 32.43
CA GLU A 57 18.93 28.79 30.99
C GLU A 57 18.99 27.29 30.77
N CYS A 58 17.82 26.69 30.48
CA CYS A 58 17.77 25.31 30.03
C CYS A 58 18.77 25.25 28.89
N VAL A 59 19.91 24.58 29.14
CA VAL A 59 20.88 24.30 28.10
C VAL A 59 20.09 23.81 26.92
N ARG A 60 19.95 24.62 25.89
CA ARG A 60 19.38 24.19 24.60
C ARG A 60 20.36 23.12 24.14
N PHE A 61 20.09 21.87 24.55
CA PHE A 61 20.74 20.71 24.00
C PHE A 61 20.65 20.84 22.51
N GLY A 62 21.75 21.12 21.89
CA GLY A 62 21.84 21.68 20.56
C GLY A 62 21.04 20.84 19.57
N ARG A 63 20.43 21.53 18.64
CA ARG A 63 19.77 21.04 17.41
C ARG A 63 20.64 20.12 16.53
N ASN A 64 21.86 19.81 16.97
CA ASN A 64 22.88 19.04 16.25
C ASN A 64 22.94 17.57 16.62
N ARG A 65 21.86 16.96 17.09
CA ARG A 65 21.85 15.53 17.36
C ARG A 65 21.23 14.75 16.21
N LEU A 66 21.88 13.64 15.89
CA LEU A 66 21.30 12.62 15.04
C LEU A 66 20.06 12.05 15.74
N ARG A 67 19.00 11.85 14.99
CA ARG A 67 17.73 11.31 15.50
C ARG A 67 17.49 9.96 14.85
N PHE A 68 17.13 8.98 15.68
CA PHE A 68 16.85 7.63 15.24
C PHE A 68 15.35 7.38 15.29
N PHE A 69 14.85 6.71 14.26
CA PHE A 69 13.45 6.36 14.17
C PHE A 69 13.30 4.91 13.74
N LEU A 70 12.23 4.28 14.22
CA LEU A 70 11.71 3.04 13.69
C LEU A 70 10.39 3.32 13.00
N ASP A 71 10.31 2.97 11.73
CA ASP A 71 9.11 3.05 10.92
C ASP A 71 8.55 1.64 10.74
N ALA A 72 7.26 1.45 10.99
CA ALA A 72 6.54 0.20 10.75
C ALA A 72 5.24 0.49 10.01
N GLY A 73 4.93 -0.30 8.99
CA GLY A 73 3.68 -0.10 8.26
C GLY A 73 3.48 -1.07 7.11
N PHE A 74 2.42 -0.83 6.39
CA PHE A 74 2.02 -1.61 5.22
C PHE A 74 1.68 -0.69 4.05
N SER A 75 1.66 -1.26 2.85
CA SER A 75 1.30 -0.57 1.63
C SER A 75 0.30 -1.37 0.82
N ALA A 76 -0.60 -0.67 0.19
CA ALA A 76 -1.42 -1.15 -0.90
C ALA A 76 -0.72 -0.81 -2.21
N ASP A 77 -0.42 -1.81 -3.02
CA ASP A 77 0.42 -1.67 -4.21
C ASP A 77 -0.35 -2.09 -5.47
N LEU A 78 -0.22 -1.31 -6.53
CA LEU A 78 -0.68 -1.63 -7.88
C LEU A 78 0.52 -2.17 -8.66
N PRO A 79 0.55 -3.48 -8.99
CA PRO A 79 1.64 -4.06 -9.76
C PRO A 79 1.52 -3.66 -11.23
N LEU A 80 2.65 -3.28 -11.80
CA LEU A 80 2.82 -3.01 -13.22
C LEU A 80 3.79 -4.05 -13.77
N ARG A 81 3.27 -4.93 -14.61
CA ARG A 81 4.05 -5.99 -15.25
C ARG A 81 4.35 -5.61 -16.70
N SER A 82 5.59 -5.70 -17.10
CA SER A 82 6.00 -5.65 -18.51
C SER A 82 6.48 -7.02 -18.93
N LEU A 83 5.91 -7.54 -20.03
CA LEU A 83 6.37 -8.75 -20.73
C LEU A 83 6.96 -8.34 -22.06
N GLU A 84 8.22 -8.67 -22.29
CA GLU A 84 8.92 -8.41 -23.55
C GLU A 84 9.33 -9.75 -24.18
N ALA A 85 9.06 -9.90 -25.49
CA ALA A 85 9.40 -11.11 -26.24
C ALA A 85 10.90 -11.15 -26.56
N LYS A 86 11.51 -12.30 -26.41
CA LYS A 86 12.87 -12.56 -26.89
C LYS A 86 12.80 -13.18 -28.29
N GLY A 87 12.77 -12.32 -29.32
CA GLY A 87 12.70 -12.71 -30.74
C GLY A 87 11.28 -12.69 -31.31
N ASP A 88 11.22 -12.78 -32.63
CA ASP A 88 9.98 -12.55 -33.40
C ASP A 88 8.88 -13.58 -33.13
N TYR A 89 9.25 -14.83 -32.88
CA TYR A 89 8.29 -15.91 -32.60
C TYR A 89 7.63 -15.80 -31.19
N ALA A 90 8.26 -15.09 -30.27
CA ALA A 90 7.76 -14.97 -28.92
C ALA A 90 6.67 -13.88 -28.78
N SER A 91 6.42 -13.08 -29.81
CA SER A 91 5.44 -11.99 -29.76
C SER A 91 4.00 -12.50 -29.56
N ALA A 92 3.61 -13.54 -30.30
CA ALA A 92 2.31 -14.20 -30.18
C ALA A 92 2.13 -14.83 -28.78
N TYR A 93 3.18 -15.44 -28.27
CA TYR A 93 3.22 -16.02 -26.93
C TYR A 93 3.02 -14.96 -25.83
N VAL A 94 3.72 -13.83 -25.91
CA VAL A 94 3.55 -12.70 -24.98
C VAL A 94 2.14 -12.13 -25.05
N ALA A 95 1.55 -12.01 -26.25
CA ALA A 95 0.17 -11.56 -26.41
C ALA A 95 -0.81 -12.51 -25.72
N SER A 96 -0.63 -13.82 -25.86
CA SER A 96 -1.46 -14.85 -25.21
C SER A 96 -1.32 -14.79 -23.68
N ARG A 97 -0.10 -14.63 -23.14
CA ARG A 97 0.12 -14.46 -21.71
C ARG A 97 -0.54 -13.20 -21.17
N ASN A 98 -0.47 -12.08 -21.88
CA ASN A 98 -1.15 -10.84 -21.47
C ASN A 98 -2.67 -10.96 -21.51
N ALA A 99 -3.22 -11.81 -22.38
CA ALA A 99 -4.66 -12.05 -22.44
C ALA A 99 -5.16 -12.97 -21.32
N THR A 100 -4.32 -13.88 -20.82
CA THR A 100 -4.69 -14.87 -19.80
C THR A 100 -4.29 -14.48 -18.39
N GLU A 101 -3.30 -13.61 -18.22
CA GLU A 101 -2.78 -13.20 -16.94
C GLU A 101 -3.14 -11.74 -16.66
N SER A 102 -3.83 -11.49 -15.57
CA SER A 102 -4.22 -10.14 -15.14
C SER A 102 -3.69 -9.81 -13.75
N PRO A 103 -3.05 -8.63 -13.58
CA PRO A 103 -2.60 -8.19 -12.27
C PRO A 103 -3.80 -7.98 -11.34
N ARG A 104 -3.60 -8.33 -10.07
CA ARG A 104 -4.55 -8.17 -8.99
C ARG A 104 -3.96 -7.24 -7.93
N PHE A 105 -4.72 -7.02 -6.87
CA PHE A 105 -4.28 -6.29 -5.71
C PHE A 105 -3.01 -6.91 -5.11
N SER A 106 -2.01 -6.06 -4.84
CA SER A 106 -0.75 -6.42 -4.21
C SER A 106 -0.58 -5.63 -2.92
N TYR A 107 0.22 -6.14 -2.04
CA TYR A 107 0.50 -5.48 -0.78
C TYR A 107 1.96 -5.67 -0.38
N SER A 108 2.45 -4.73 0.38
CA SER A 108 3.75 -4.85 1.03
C SER A 108 3.70 -4.34 2.47
N GLY A 109 4.65 -4.78 3.28
CA GLY A 109 4.81 -4.34 4.65
C GLY A 109 6.26 -4.42 5.07
N GLY A 110 6.65 -3.56 6.00
CA GLY A 110 8.03 -3.55 6.40
C GLY A 110 8.33 -2.76 7.66
N LEU A 111 9.55 -2.97 8.10
CA LEU A 111 10.19 -2.25 9.20
C LEU A 111 11.40 -1.49 8.65
N ARG A 112 11.51 -0.21 8.96
CA ARG A 112 12.64 0.64 8.54
C ARG A 112 13.25 1.33 9.74
N LEU A 113 14.57 1.31 9.82
CA LEU A 113 15.36 2.17 10.68
C LEU A 113 15.77 3.41 9.90
N SER A 114 15.54 4.58 10.46
CA SER A 114 15.81 5.87 9.84
C SER A 114 16.74 6.67 10.73
N LEU A 115 17.84 7.14 10.17
CA LEU A 115 18.78 8.07 10.79
C LEU A 115 18.58 9.44 10.15
N LEU A 116 18.17 10.43 10.94
CA LEU A 116 17.92 11.78 10.47
C LEU A 116 19.00 12.74 11.02
N THR A 117 19.64 13.45 10.13
CA THR A 117 20.59 14.51 10.48
C THR A 117 19.87 15.80 10.85
N PRO A 118 20.54 16.74 11.57
CA PRO A 118 20.00 18.05 11.90
C PRO A 118 19.62 18.90 10.67
N TRP A 119 20.24 18.63 9.53
CA TRP A 119 20.02 19.35 8.27
C TRP A 119 18.85 18.81 7.46
N GLY A 120 18.23 17.72 7.92
CA GLY A 120 17.10 17.08 7.25
C GLY A 120 17.47 15.93 6.32
N LEU A 121 18.75 15.59 6.15
CA LEU A 121 19.16 14.39 5.43
C LEU A 121 18.82 13.14 6.23
N ALA A 122 18.23 12.15 5.59
CA ALA A 122 17.85 10.89 6.19
C ALA A 122 18.51 9.71 5.45
N LEU A 123 19.04 8.76 6.22
CA LEU A 123 19.45 7.44 5.72
C LEU A 123 18.47 6.41 6.29
N ARG A 124 17.96 5.53 5.43
CA ARG A 124 16.99 4.51 5.83
C ARG A 124 17.37 3.15 5.31
N THR A 125 17.21 2.16 6.18
CA THR A 125 17.38 0.75 5.85
C THR A 125 16.38 -0.09 6.63
N GLY A 126 16.22 -1.36 6.29
CA GLY A 126 15.29 -2.24 7.01
C GLY A 126 14.98 -3.52 6.26
N LEU A 127 13.77 -4.05 6.48
CA LEU A 127 13.24 -5.21 5.78
C LEU A 127 11.87 -4.87 5.23
N ASN A 128 11.63 -5.27 3.99
CA ASN A 128 10.35 -5.10 3.32
C ASN A 128 9.92 -6.42 2.68
N TYR A 129 8.74 -6.89 3.04
CA TYR A 129 8.07 -8.00 2.38
C TYR A 129 7.03 -7.48 1.41
N SER A 130 6.99 -8.03 0.19
CA SER A 130 5.97 -7.68 -0.83
C SER A 130 5.36 -8.94 -1.39
N GLN A 131 4.05 -8.92 -1.62
CA GLN A 131 3.34 -9.98 -2.35
C GLN A 131 2.53 -9.36 -3.48
N ILE A 132 2.85 -9.82 -4.70
CA ILE A 132 2.12 -9.48 -5.92
C ILE A 132 1.20 -10.67 -6.24
N ASN A 133 -0.08 -10.37 -6.45
CA ASN A 133 -1.06 -11.36 -6.83
C ASN A 133 -1.48 -11.12 -8.29
N GLU A 134 -1.57 -12.20 -9.07
CA GLU A 134 -2.05 -12.18 -10.46
C GLU A 134 -3.12 -13.27 -10.62
N LYS A 135 -4.09 -13.03 -11.48
CA LYS A 135 -5.07 -14.04 -11.88
C LYS A 135 -4.67 -14.62 -13.23
N PHE A 136 -4.58 -15.92 -13.29
CA PHE A 136 -4.51 -16.69 -14.51
C PHE A 136 -5.92 -17.20 -14.86
N ASP A 137 -6.38 -16.98 -16.10
CA ASP A 137 -7.70 -17.40 -16.57
C ASP A 137 -7.58 -17.83 -18.03
N PHE A 138 -7.41 -19.12 -18.23
CA PHE A 138 -7.23 -19.73 -19.53
C PHE A 138 -8.44 -20.58 -19.90
N THR A 139 -8.91 -20.43 -21.12
CA THR A 139 -9.98 -21.28 -21.69
C THR A 139 -9.47 -21.91 -22.98
N ASN A 140 -9.28 -23.21 -22.95
CA ASN A 140 -9.00 -23.98 -24.17
C ASN A 140 -10.33 -24.16 -24.94
N ARG A 141 -10.42 -23.53 -26.11
CA ARG A 141 -11.61 -23.66 -26.99
C ARG A 141 -11.45 -24.76 -28.05
N THR A 142 -10.31 -25.45 -28.05
CA THR A 142 -9.91 -26.33 -29.17
C THR A 142 -10.37 -27.77 -28.99
N GLU A 143 -10.84 -28.17 -27.81
CA GLU A 143 -11.39 -29.51 -27.60
C GLU A 143 -12.87 -29.58 -28.02
N GLU A 144 -13.10 -29.72 -29.33
CA GLU A 144 -14.38 -30.22 -29.79
C GLU A 144 -14.40 -31.75 -29.57
N THR A 145 -15.14 -32.20 -28.58
CA THR A 145 -15.42 -33.63 -28.44
C THR A 145 -16.51 -34.02 -29.45
N VAL A 146 -16.10 -34.75 -30.50
CA VAL A 146 -17.03 -35.28 -31.48
C VAL A 146 -17.46 -36.65 -30.99
N THR A 147 -18.68 -36.75 -30.50
CA THR A 147 -19.32 -38.06 -30.18
C THR A 147 -20.13 -38.54 -31.36
N ILE A 148 -19.70 -39.64 -31.98
CA ILE A 148 -20.41 -40.30 -33.08
C ILE A 148 -21.25 -41.40 -32.46
N THR A 149 -22.58 -41.26 -32.50
CA THR A 149 -23.51 -42.29 -32.07
C THR A 149 -24.07 -42.99 -33.28
N THR A 150 -23.86 -44.30 -33.39
CA THR A 150 -24.42 -45.11 -34.46
C THR A 150 -25.81 -45.57 -34.04
N ILE A 151 -26.79 -45.29 -34.90
CA ILE A 151 -28.20 -45.66 -34.66
C ILE A 151 -28.48 -46.98 -35.40
N TYR A 152 -29.05 -47.97 -34.66
CA TYR A 152 -29.39 -49.28 -35.21
C TYR A 152 -30.90 -49.43 -35.27
N ASP A 153 -31.41 -50.19 -36.24
CA ASP A 153 -32.80 -50.61 -36.27
C ASP A 153 -33.06 -51.81 -35.34
N ALA A 154 -34.33 -52.27 -35.26
CA ALA A 154 -34.71 -53.41 -34.43
C ALA A 154 -34.07 -54.73 -34.87
N GLU A 155 -33.60 -54.79 -36.11
CA GLU A 155 -32.96 -55.94 -36.74
C GLU A 155 -31.40 -55.87 -36.60
N GLY A 156 -30.84 -54.77 -35.99
CA GLY A 156 -29.41 -54.60 -35.76
C GLY A 156 -28.61 -54.01 -36.94
N ASN A 157 -29.30 -53.47 -37.95
CA ASN A 157 -28.62 -52.79 -39.07
C ASN A 157 -28.41 -51.30 -38.72
N ILE A 158 -27.29 -50.72 -39.23
CA ILE A 158 -27.02 -49.28 -39.06
C ILE A 158 -27.95 -48.47 -39.94
N ILE A 159 -28.84 -47.70 -39.37
CA ILE A 159 -29.80 -46.83 -40.07
C ILE A 159 -29.32 -45.35 -40.13
N GLY A 160 -28.29 -45.00 -39.36
CA GLY A 160 -27.72 -43.67 -39.39
C GLY A 160 -26.59 -43.46 -38.36
N THR A 161 -25.91 -42.37 -38.49
CA THR A 161 -24.95 -41.88 -37.55
C THR A 161 -25.32 -40.46 -37.13
N ASP A 162 -25.50 -40.24 -35.82
CA ASP A 162 -25.65 -38.91 -35.26
C ASP A 162 -24.31 -38.41 -34.76
N THR A 163 -23.90 -37.20 -35.18
CA THR A 163 -22.64 -36.60 -34.81
C THR A 163 -22.91 -35.43 -33.89
N MET A 164 -22.76 -35.64 -32.60
CA MET A 164 -22.88 -34.59 -31.61
C MET A 164 -21.51 -33.95 -31.40
N ARG A 165 -21.39 -32.67 -31.75
CA ARG A 165 -20.21 -31.86 -31.43
C ARG A 165 -20.47 -31.14 -30.12
N SER A 166 -19.79 -31.54 -29.08
CA SER A 166 -19.77 -30.83 -27.79
C SER A 166 -18.51 -30.01 -27.68
N GLY A 167 -18.63 -28.72 -27.70
CA GLY A 167 -17.51 -27.81 -27.40
C GLY A 167 -17.19 -27.87 -25.91
N GLY A 168 -16.35 -28.82 -25.50
CA GLY A 168 -15.83 -28.94 -24.14
C GLY A 168 -14.64 -28.04 -23.94
N GLY A 169 -14.84 -26.75 -23.72
CA GLY A 169 -13.73 -25.88 -23.34
C GLY A 169 -13.29 -26.14 -21.90
N GLN A 170 -12.09 -26.68 -21.70
CA GLN A 170 -11.48 -26.73 -20.36
C GLN A 170 -11.07 -25.32 -19.94
N ARG A 171 -11.62 -24.83 -18.84
CA ARG A 171 -11.24 -23.55 -18.23
C ARG A 171 -10.38 -23.79 -17.00
N VAL A 172 -9.19 -23.22 -17.00
CA VAL A 172 -8.26 -23.24 -15.86
C VAL A 172 -8.18 -21.86 -15.25
N ILE A 173 -8.47 -21.76 -13.95
CA ILE A 173 -8.36 -20.52 -13.19
C ILE A 173 -7.39 -20.76 -12.05
N ALA A 174 -6.30 -20.00 -12.02
CA ALA A 174 -5.31 -20.04 -10.94
C ALA A 174 -5.01 -18.64 -10.38
N HIS A 175 -4.46 -18.62 -9.18
CA HIS A 175 -4.05 -17.39 -8.50
C HIS A 175 -2.54 -17.43 -8.29
N ASN A 176 -1.84 -16.67 -9.10
CA ASN A 176 -0.38 -16.57 -9.03
C ASN A 176 0.03 -15.65 -7.89
N ARG A 177 1.08 -16.04 -7.19
CA ARG A 177 1.65 -15.29 -6.07
C ARG A 177 3.14 -15.14 -6.27
N LEU A 178 3.60 -13.90 -6.33
CA LEU A 178 5.01 -13.57 -6.42
C LEU A 178 5.38 -12.85 -5.11
N ARG A 179 6.29 -13.44 -4.35
CA ARG A 179 6.71 -12.95 -3.03
C ARG A 179 8.14 -12.49 -3.06
N MET A 180 8.40 -11.36 -2.43
CA MET A 180 9.71 -10.74 -2.38
C MET A 180 10.06 -10.36 -0.95
N LEU A 181 11.32 -10.57 -0.58
CA LEU A 181 11.90 -10.03 0.64
C LEU A 181 13.07 -9.14 0.24
N ASP A 182 13.01 -7.89 0.62
CA ASP A 182 13.96 -6.87 0.17
C ASP A 182 14.57 -6.10 1.34
N ILE A 183 15.81 -5.63 1.19
CA ILE A 183 16.43 -4.63 2.05
C ILE A 183 16.39 -3.27 1.33
N PRO A 184 15.65 -2.28 1.82
CA PRO A 184 15.73 -0.91 1.34
C PRO A 184 17.03 -0.24 1.79
N LEU A 185 17.66 0.51 0.87
CA LEU A 185 18.78 1.42 1.13
C LEU A 185 18.41 2.77 0.52
N LEU A 186 17.88 3.67 1.35
CA LEU A 186 17.27 4.92 0.88
C LEU A 186 17.98 6.12 1.48
N LEU A 187 18.20 7.10 0.64
CA LEU A 187 18.54 8.46 1.03
C LEU A 187 17.30 9.33 0.92
N GLY A 188 17.08 10.18 1.89
CA GLY A 188 15.94 11.07 1.91
C GLY A 188 16.30 12.45 2.41
N TYR A 189 15.38 13.36 2.22
CA TYR A 189 15.40 14.68 2.81
C TYR A 189 14.06 14.97 3.46
N GLU A 190 14.08 15.42 4.71
CA GLU A 190 12.87 15.75 5.47
C GLU A 190 12.91 17.19 5.98
N LYS A 191 11.77 17.86 5.89
CA LYS A 191 11.56 19.20 6.46
C LYS A 191 10.34 19.21 7.35
N ARG A 192 10.53 19.64 8.59
CA ARG A 192 9.44 19.76 9.56
C ARG A 192 8.78 21.13 9.45
N LEU A 193 7.45 21.13 9.35
CA LEU A 193 6.56 22.30 9.26
C LEU A 193 5.50 22.20 10.38
N GLY A 194 5.87 22.62 11.60
CA GLY A 194 5.00 22.51 12.77
C GLY A 194 4.73 21.04 13.14
N ARG A 195 3.48 20.59 13.00
CA ARG A 195 3.08 19.19 13.22
C ARG A 195 3.27 18.30 11.99
N TRP A 196 3.50 18.88 10.83
CA TRP A 196 3.72 18.16 9.59
C TRP A 196 5.19 17.93 9.33
N ASN A 197 5.50 16.81 8.74
CA ASN A 197 6.84 16.46 8.26
C ASN A 197 6.73 16.08 6.78
N LEU A 198 7.36 16.85 5.91
CA LEU A 198 7.39 16.58 4.47
C LEU A 198 8.76 16.05 4.11
N GLY A 199 8.80 15.02 3.29
CA GLY A 199 10.06 14.44 2.85
C GLY A 199 9.95 13.81 1.48
N ALA A 200 11.13 13.53 0.92
CA ALA A 200 11.27 12.73 -0.29
C ALA A 200 12.39 11.71 -0.07
N ASN A 201 12.24 10.54 -0.64
CA ASN A 201 13.20 9.44 -0.54
C ASN A 201 13.49 8.89 -1.93
N ALA A 202 14.74 8.55 -2.14
CA ALA A 202 15.17 7.82 -3.32
C ALA A 202 16.28 6.82 -2.93
N GLY A 203 16.37 5.71 -3.66
CA GLY A 203 17.40 4.73 -3.41
C GLY A 203 17.13 3.41 -4.07
N ALA A 204 17.70 2.35 -3.49
CA ALA A 204 17.64 1.01 -4.02
C ALA A 204 17.00 0.03 -3.04
N TYR A 205 16.35 -0.98 -3.59
CA TYR A 205 15.91 -2.18 -2.89
C TYR A 205 16.78 -3.35 -3.32
N LEU A 206 17.45 -3.97 -2.38
CA LEU A 206 18.21 -5.19 -2.61
C LEU A 206 17.30 -6.40 -2.35
N ASN A 207 16.95 -7.12 -3.40
CA ASN A 207 16.14 -8.33 -3.29
C ASN A 207 16.98 -9.48 -2.72
N LEU A 208 16.57 -10.00 -1.56
CA LEU A 208 17.18 -11.14 -0.91
C LEU A 208 16.60 -12.46 -1.41
N LEU A 209 15.25 -12.50 -1.48
CA LEU A 209 14.50 -13.69 -1.85
C LEU A 209 13.38 -13.28 -2.80
N PHE A 210 13.23 -14.07 -3.85
CA PHE A 210 12.09 -14.02 -4.75
C PHE A 210 11.52 -15.43 -4.87
N SER A 211 10.23 -15.58 -4.65
CA SER A 211 9.50 -16.83 -4.81
C SER A 211 8.24 -16.57 -5.63
N ALA A 212 7.99 -17.46 -6.56
CA ALA A 212 6.85 -17.38 -7.45
C ALA A 212 6.14 -18.74 -7.48
N ASP A 213 4.81 -18.73 -7.30
CA ASP A 213 3.96 -19.89 -7.35
C ASP A 213 2.71 -19.61 -8.18
N GLY A 214 2.22 -20.55 -8.96
CA GLY A 214 1.00 -20.42 -9.74
C GLY A 214 0.99 -21.21 -11.03
N GLU A 215 0.24 -20.72 -12.01
CA GLU A 215 0.13 -21.29 -13.35
C GLU A 215 0.30 -20.19 -14.40
N PHE A 216 0.91 -20.56 -15.53
CA PHE A 216 1.02 -19.71 -16.68
C PHE A 216 0.95 -20.54 -17.98
N LEU A 217 0.89 -19.89 -19.14
CA LEU A 217 0.99 -20.59 -20.43
C LEU A 217 2.43 -20.98 -20.72
N SER A 218 2.65 -22.24 -21.09
CA SER A 218 3.90 -22.69 -21.69
C SER A 218 4.07 -22.10 -23.10
N PRO A 219 5.26 -22.21 -23.72
CA PRO A 219 5.43 -21.85 -25.13
C PRO A 219 4.53 -22.63 -26.10
N GLU A 220 4.10 -23.83 -25.71
CA GLU A 220 3.18 -24.72 -26.45
C GLU A 220 1.70 -24.32 -26.23
N MET A 221 1.43 -23.20 -25.53
CA MET A 221 0.09 -22.69 -25.20
C MET A 221 -0.73 -23.60 -24.26
N GLU A 222 -0.04 -24.39 -23.45
CA GLU A 222 -0.67 -25.23 -22.42
C GLU A 222 -0.51 -24.60 -21.03
N PRO A 223 -1.52 -24.71 -20.15
CA PRO A 223 -1.40 -24.27 -18.76
C PRO A 223 -0.44 -25.19 -18.01
N VAL A 224 0.62 -24.62 -17.46
CA VAL A 224 1.63 -25.37 -16.69
C VAL A 224 1.87 -24.72 -15.34
N PRO A 225 2.02 -25.51 -14.27
CA PRO A 225 2.33 -24.99 -12.95
C PRO A 225 3.79 -24.52 -12.89
N PHE A 226 4.02 -23.43 -12.18
CA PHE A 226 5.35 -22.97 -11.81
C PHE A 226 5.44 -22.79 -10.29
N SER A 227 6.59 -23.20 -9.74
CA SER A 227 6.92 -22.95 -8.34
C SER A 227 8.42 -22.83 -8.18
N SER A 228 8.86 -21.82 -7.44
CA SER A 228 10.28 -21.65 -7.16
C SER A 228 10.77 -22.73 -6.22
N GLY A 229 11.76 -23.52 -6.68
CA GLY A 229 12.42 -24.53 -5.86
C GLY A 229 11.83 -25.94 -5.92
N GLN A 230 10.80 -26.18 -6.73
CA GLN A 230 10.29 -27.54 -6.98
C GLN A 230 10.81 -28.06 -8.34
N PRO A 231 11.52 -29.21 -8.37
CA PRO A 231 12.14 -29.72 -9.60
C PRO A 231 11.13 -30.21 -10.65
N GLU A 232 9.90 -30.51 -10.24
CA GLU A 232 8.84 -31.01 -11.14
C GLU A 232 8.04 -29.88 -11.82
N THR A 233 8.33 -28.62 -11.48
CA THR A 233 7.63 -27.46 -12.04
C THR A 233 8.48 -26.77 -13.10
N TRP A 234 7.81 -26.01 -13.99
CA TRP A 234 8.49 -25.30 -15.07
C TRP A 234 9.42 -24.20 -14.51
N PRO A 235 10.73 -24.21 -14.80
CA PRO A 235 11.70 -23.26 -14.29
C PRO A 235 11.62 -21.94 -15.07
N ALA A 236 10.66 -21.08 -14.76
CA ALA A 236 10.49 -19.80 -15.45
C ALA A 236 11.12 -18.62 -14.69
N PHE A 237 11.15 -18.69 -13.37
CA PHE A 237 11.53 -17.56 -12.51
C PHE A 237 12.85 -17.77 -11.78
N ARG A 238 13.56 -16.68 -11.54
CA ARG A 238 14.78 -16.63 -10.74
C ARG A 238 14.44 -16.64 -9.24
N ASN A 239 15.38 -17.06 -8.42
CA ASN A 239 15.24 -16.99 -6.95
C ASN A 239 15.65 -15.62 -6.38
N ARG A 240 16.22 -14.72 -7.19
CA ARG A 240 16.63 -13.35 -6.84
C ARG A 240 16.57 -12.45 -8.05
N ILE A 241 15.97 -11.26 -7.90
CA ILE A 241 15.84 -10.27 -8.97
C ILE A 241 16.93 -9.18 -8.90
N GLY A 242 17.71 -9.13 -7.81
CA GLY A 242 18.82 -8.19 -7.66
C GLY A 242 18.38 -6.83 -7.14
N LEU A 243 18.88 -5.75 -7.75
CA LEU A 243 18.61 -4.37 -7.33
C LEU A 243 17.35 -3.83 -8.02
N GLY A 244 16.49 -3.19 -7.25
CA GLY A 244 15.39 -2.37 -7.71
C GLY A 244 15.60 -0.91 -7.33
N TRP A 245 14.98 0.01 -8.05
CA TRP A 245 14.96 1.43 -7.74
C TRP A 245 13.68 1.77 -6.97
N TYR A 246 13.80 2.75 -6.09
CA TYR A 246 12.69 3.23 -5.27
C TYR A 246 12.71 4.75 -5.20
N GLY A 247 11.50 5.34 -5.30
CA GLY A 247 11.28 6.76 -5.10
C GLY A 247 9.96 7.00 -4.38
N SER A 248 9.94 7.93 -3.43
CA SER A 248 8.74 8.25 -2.69
C SER A 248 8.68 9.70 -2.22
N PHE A 249 7.46 10.17 -1.97
CA PHE A 249 7.19 11.36 -1.19
C PHE A 249 6.60 10.94 0.16
N GLN A 250 7.04 11.58 1.24
CA GLN A 250 6.62 11.26 2.57
C GLN A 250 5.86 12.44 3.19
N LEU A 251 4.68 12.16 3.72
CA LEU A 251 3.90 13.05 4.56
C LEU A 251 3.79 12.43 5.95
N GLY A 252 4.34 13.10 6.95
CA GLY A 252 4.26 12.71 8.35
C GLY A 252 3.40 13.67 9.16
N TYR A 253 2.60 13.16 10.07
CA TYR A 253 1.85 13.95 11.03
C TYR A 253 2.20 13.53 12.46
N LEU A 254 2.65 14.48 13.29
CA LEU A 254 3.00 14.22 14.69
C LEU A 254 1.73 14.02 15.52
N LEU A 255 1.53 12.79 15.98
CA LEU A 255 0.49 12.44 16.95
C LEU A 255 0.93 12.84 18.37
N THR A 256 2.17 12.50 18.72
CA THR A 256 2.85 12.88 19.96
C THR A 256 4.24 13.44 19.66
N PRO A 257 4.99 13.97 20.63
CA PRO A 257 6.37 14.43 20.38
C PRO A 257 7.29 13.37 19.76
N SER A 258 7.07 12.08 20.02
CA SER A 258 7.90 10.96 19.55
C SER A 258 7.21 10.03 18.55
N LEU A 259 5.87 10.14 18.35
CA LEU A 259 5.13 9.26 17.46
C LEU A 259 4.54 10.06 16.29
N GLN A 260 4.74 9.56 15.06
CA GLN A 260 4.23 10.13 13.82
C GLN A 260 3.43 9.12 13.04
N LEU A 261 2.36 9.57 12.40
CA LEU A 261 1.67 8.84 11.34
C LEU A 261 2.36 9.17 10.01
N LEU A 262 2.66 8.17 9.20
CA LEU A 262 3.29 8.32 7.89
C LEU A 262 2.33 7.93 6.78
N LEU A 263 2.30 8.76 5.74
CA LEU A 263 1.69 8.46 4.46
C LEU A 263 2.75 8.66 3.38
N GLU A 264 3.01 7.64 2.55
CA GLU A 264 4.13 7.65 1.62
C GLU A 264 3.72 7.02 0.27
N PRO A 265 3.23 7.83 -0.70
CA PRO A 265 3.14 7.37 -2.08
C PRO A 265 4.52 7.06 -2.63
N HIS A 266 4.64 5.91 -3.32
CA HIS A 266 5.92 5.45 -3.81
C HIS A 266 5.84 4.71 -5.14
N VAL A 267 6.98 4.65 -5.82
CA VAL A 267 7.21 3.85 -7.02
C VAL A 267 8.41 2.94 -6.77
N LYS A 268 8.27 1.68 -7.13
CA LYS A 268 9.33 0.66 -7.09
C LYS A 268 9.47 0.03 -8.46
N TYR A 269 10.72 -0.16 -8.93
CA TYR A 269 11.02 -0.74 -10.23
C TYR A 269 12.23 -1.66 -10.18
N PHE A 270 12.09 -2.88 -10.68
CA PHE A 270 13.18 -3.84 -10.84
C PHE A 270 13.57 -3.94 -12.31
N PRO A 271 14.76 -3.40 -12.70
CA PRO A 271 15.20 -3.41 -14.09
C PRO A 271 15.57 -4.81 -14.58
N ARG A 272 16.05 -5.67 -13.69
CA ARG A 272 16.41 -7.05 -14.04
C ARG A 272 15.13 -7.89 -14.16
N PRO A 273 14.99 -8.65 -15.27
CA PRO A 273 13.86 -9.55 -15.43
C PRO A 273 13.78 -10.59 -14.31
N ALA A 274 12.56 -10.86 -13.84
CA ALA A 274 12.29 -11.91 -12.88
C ALA A 274 12.38 -13.30 -13.47
N THR A 275 12.24 -13.42 -14.80
CA THR A 275 12.39 -14.67 -15.56
C THR A 275 13.85 -15.01 -15.80
N ILE A 276 14.14 -16.31 -15.95
CA ILE A 276 15.50 -16.82 -16.29
C ILE A 276 15.88 -16.46 -17.73
N ASP A 277 17.20 -16.50 -18.05
CA ASP A 277 17.71 -16.08 -19.35
C ASP A 277 17.27 -17.01 -20.52
N GLN A 278 17.03 -18.29 -20.23
CA GLN A 278 16.58 -19.28 -21.20
C GLN A 278 15.10 -19.16 -21.55
N TYR A 279 14.34 -18.37 -20.75
CA TYR A 279 12.91 -18.20 -20.98
C TYR A 279 12.63 -17.25 -22.16
N GLN A 280 11.60 -17.55 -22.94
CA GLN A 280 11.30 -16.84 -24.21
C GLN A 280 10.74 -15.42 -24.00
N ALA A 281 10.31 -15.07 -22.79
CA ALA A 281 9.81 -13.76 -22.44
C ALA A 281 10.51 -13.17 -21.21
N GLU A 282 10.84 -11.90 -21.27
CA GLU A 282 11.35 -11.15 -20.12
C GLU A 282 10.21 -10.52 -19.37
N GLN A 283 10.07 -10.88 -18.10
CA GLN A 283 9.08 -10.27 -17.20
C GLN A 283 9.78 -9.30 -16.26
N ARG A 284 9.51 -7.99 -16.40
CA ARG A 284 9.97 -6.96 -15.49
C ARG A 284 8.84 -6.51 -14.59
N MET A 285 9.19 -6.11 -13.37
CA MET A 285 8.25 -5.75 -12.35
C MET A 285 8.44 -4.30 -11.92
N ALA A 286 7.32 -3.58 -11.84
CA ALA A 286 7.21 -2.29 -11.19
C ALA A 286 5.97 -2.26 -10.30
N SER A 287 5.91 -1.35 -9.38
CA SER A 287 4.70 -1.08 -8.60
C SER A 287 4.59 0.38 -8.24
N ILE A 288 3.35 0.85 -8.15
CA ILE A 288 3.00 2.13 -7.55
C ILE A 288 2.17 1.82 -6.32
N GLY A 289 2.53 2.39 -5.18
CA GLY A 289 1.87 2.08 -3.92
C GLY A 289 1.69 3.27 -3.00
N LEU A 290 0.90 3.04 -1.97
CA LEU A 290 0.67 3.98 -0.90
C LEU A 290 0.96 3.29 0.44
N PHE A 291 2.09 3.66 1.04
CA PHE A 291 2.48 3.15 2.35
C PHE A 291 1.83 3.98 3.46
N LEU A 292 1.22 3.29 4.41
CA LEU A 292 0.69 3.84 5.66
C LEU A 292 1.43 3.21 6.83
N GLY A 293 2.00 4.03 7.69
CA GLY A 293 2.81 3.52 8.79
C GLY A 293 2.86 4.44 10.00
N LEU A 294 3.47 3.92 11.03
CA LEU A 294 3.80 4.65 12.26
C LEU A 294 5.32 4.76 12.36
N ARG A 295 5.78 5.91 12.81
CA ARG A 295 7.18 6.21 13.08
C ARG A 295 7.35 6.59 14.54
N GLN A 296 8.23 5.88 15.22
CA GLN A 296 8.61 6.15 16.61
C GLN A 296 10.03 6.70 16.64
N GLU A 297 10.23 7.82 17.38
CA GLU A 297 11.54 8.39 17.69
C GLU A 297 12.09 7.80 18.99
N PHE A 298 13.43 7.54 19.03
CA PHE A 298 14.16 7.02 20.17
C PHE A 298 15.13 8.06 20.74
#